data_9f6f5b98fe10329c353b5124c81a8f23
#
_entry.id   9f6f5b98fe10329c353b5124c81a8f23
#
_cell.length_a   1.000
_cell.length_b   1.000
_cell.length_c   1.000
_cell.angle_alpha   90.00
_cell.angle_beta   90.00
_cell.angle_gamma   90.00
#
_symmetry.space_group_name_H-M   'P 1'
#
loop_
_entity.id
_entity.type
_entity.pdbx_description
1 polymer ?
#
loop_
_entity_poly.entity_id
_entity_poly.type
_entity_poly.pdbx_seq_one_letter_code
_entity_poly.pdbx_strand_id
1 'polypeptide(L)'
;MERQQKAYKGVIDYFKKKILDGELRPGEKLPPERDIAERLNVSRNSVREAIRIMDMTGVISSQQGSGNYITCEFQKSLAETMTMMFAMDQIDYRQISQIRQALECLAFSLAIENATDGQIEEMEKAVKELDRSQDDVKNAALDKKLHYTLSQASGNILVQDFLEACS
;
A
#
# COMPACT_ATOMS: atom_id res chain seq x y z
N MET A 1 18.81 26.61 0.36
CA MET A 1 18.12 25.38 0.79
C MET A 1 16.63 25.60 1.05
N GLU A 2 16.19 26.53 1.89
CA GLU A 2 14.77 26.77 2.22
C GLU A 2 13.84 27.05 1.02
N ARG A 3 14.30 27.79 0.02
CA ARG A 3 13.52 28.13 -1.19
C ARG A 3 13.26 26.93 -2.10
N GLN A 4 14.18 25.99 -2.13
CA GLN A 4 14.05 24.75 -2.91
C GLN A 4 13.15 23.76 -2.19
N GLN A 5 13.21 23.72 -0.85
CA GLN A 5 12.35 22.91 0.00
C GLN A 5 10.85 23.33 -0.09
N LYS A 6 10.59 24.63 -0.23
CA LYS A 6 9.22 25.13 -0.47
C LYS A 6 8.71 24.82 -1.88
N ALA A 7 9.60 24.77 -2.87
CA ALA A 7 9.20 24.57 -4.26
C ALA A 7 8.72 23.12 -4.54
N TYR A 8 9.43 22.08 -4.10
CA TYR A 8 8.99 20.70 -4.33
C TYR A 8 7.73 20.37 -3.52
N LYS A 9 7.59 20.91 -2.29
CA LYS A 9 6.36 20.76 -1.51
C LYS A 9 5.15 21.33 -2.26
N GLY A 10 5.29 22.51 -2.87
CA GLY A 10 4.25 23.10 -3.69
C GLY A 10 3.83 22.20 -4.89
N VAL A 11 4.79 21.47 -5.47
CA VAL A 11 4.49 20.50 -6.53
C VAL A 11 3.72 19.30 -5.97
N ILE A 12 4.13 18.77 -4.82
CA ILE A 12 3.40 17.67 -4.15
C ILE A 12 1.98 18.11 -3.80
N ASP A 13 1.81 19.29 -3.21
CA ASP A 13 0.49 19.83 -2.83
C ASP A 13 -0.41 20.03 -4.05
N TYR A 14 0.16 20.47 -5.18
CA TYR A 14 -0.57 20.59 -6.45
C TYR A 14 -1.12 19.23 -6.91
N PHE A 15 -0.29 18.19 -6.94
CA PHE A 15 -0.72 16.85 -7.35
C PHE A 15 -1.70 16.24 -6.34
N LYS A 16 -1.42 16.38 -5.05
CA LYS A 16 -2.33 15.95 -3.98
C LYS A 16 -3.72 16.56 -4.16
N LYS A 17 -3.80 17.85 -4.42
CA LYS A 17 -5.08 18.51 -4.67
C LYS A 17 -5.79 17.91 -5.89
N LYS A 18 -5.08 17.73 -7.02
CA LYS A 18 -5.67 17.16 -8.23
C LYS A 18 -6.18 15.73 -8.05
N ILE A 19 -5.50 14.92 -7.24
CA ILE A 19 -5.95 13.57 -6.89
C ILE A 19 -7.21 13.66 -6.02
N LEU A 20 -7.22 14.50 -4.99
CA LEU A 20 -8.38 14.68 -4.10
C LEU A 20 -9.60 15.25 -4.82
N ASP A 21 -9.38 16.14 -5.79
CA ASP A 21 -10.45 16.72 -6.63
C ASP A 21 -10.93 15.75 -7.73
N GLY A 22 -10.31 14.55 -7.85
CA GLY A 22 -10.64 13.53 -8.85
C GLY A 22 -10.19 13.86 -10.27
N GLU A 23 -9.36 14.89 -10.44
CA GLU A 23 -8.80 15.31 -11.73
C GLU A 23 -7.65 14.43 -12.21
N LEU A 24 -7.03 13.66 -11.29
CA LEU A 24 -6.02 12.66 -11.60
C LEU A 24 -6.42 11.33 -10.95
N ARG A 25 -6.40 10.28 -11.73
CA ARG A 25 -6.82 8.94 -11.30
C ARG A 25 -5.68 7.93 -11.44
N PRO A 26 -5.70 6.83 -10.66
CA PRO A 26 -4.77 5.72 -10.85
C PRO A 26 -4.73 5.25 -12.32
N GLY A 27 -3.53 4.99 -12.82
CA GLY A 27 -3.26 4.63 -14.21
C GLY A 27 -3.05 5.81 -15.15
N GLU A 28 -3.36 7.04 -14.76
CA GLU A 28 -3.15 8.21 -15.61
C GLU A 28 -1.68 8.63 -15.65
N LYS A 29 -1.24 8.97 -16.85
CA LYS A 29 0.11 9.45 -17.10
C LYS A 29 0.23 10.92 -16.73
N LEU A 30 1.27 11.26 -15.98
CA LEU A 30 1.59 12.64 -15.69
C LEU A 30 2.20 13.36 -16.90
N PRO A 31 1.98 14.69 -17.02
CA PRO A 31 2.69 15.50 -18.01
C PRO A 31 4.20 15.39 -17.84
N PRO A 32 4.99 15.66 -18.89
CA PRO A 32 6.45 15.72 -18.79
C PRO A 32 6.92 16.71 -17.71
N GLU A 33 8.03 16.37 -17.01
CA GLU A 33 8.61 17.22 -15.95
C GLU A 33 8.80 18.69 -16.39
N ARG A 34 9.13 18.91 -17.68
CA ARG A 34 9.29 20.23 -18.25
C ARG A 34 7.99 21.02 -18.20
N ASP A 35 6.90 20.39 -18.61
CA ASP A 35 5.59 21.04 -18.73
C ASP A 35 5.00 21.36 -17.35
N ILE A 36 5.27 20.47 -16.37
CA ILE A 36 4.93 20.70 -14.95
C ILE A 36 5.73 21.88 -14.41
N ALA A 37 7.04 21.95 -14.68
CA ALA A 37 7.92 23.02 -14.23
C ALA A 37 7.48 24.39 -14.78
N GLU A 38 7.14 24.45 -16.06
CA GLU A 38 6.63 25.65 -16.72
C GLU A 38 5.28 26.07 -16.12
N ARG A 39 4.33 25.13 -15.96
CA ARG A 39 2.99 25.40 -15.42
C ARG A 39 3.01 25.95 -14.00
N LEU A 40 3.90 25.38 -13.15
CA LEU A 40 3.99 25.74 -11.73
C LEU A 40 5.04 26.84 -11.45
N ASN A 41 5.74 27.31 -12.48
CA ASN A 41 6.84 28.29 -12.37
C ASN A 41 7.90 27.87 -11.33
N VAL A 42 8.33 26.61 -11.41
CA VAL A 42 9.35 26.04 -10.55
C VAL A 42 10.50 25.43 -11.37
N SER A 43 11.63 25.10 -10.72
CA SER A 43 12.72 24.43 -11.41
C SER A 43 12.37 22.98 -11.73
N ARG A 44 12.92 22.43 -12.83
CA ARG A 44 12.81 20.99 -13.17
C ARG A 44 13.33 20.10 -12.04
N ASN A 45 14.38 20.53 -11.34
CA ASN A 45 14.92 19.80 -10.19
C ASN A 45 13.89 19.70 -9.04
N SER A 46 13.11 20.77 -8.79
CA SER A 46 12.05 20.71 -7.79
C SER A 46 10.91 19.78 -8.19
N VAL A 47 10.55 19.71 -9.48
CA VAL A 47 9.58 18.76 -10.01
C VAL A 47 10.10 17.34 -9.86
N ARG A 48 11.35 17.08 -10.25
CA ARG A 48 11.96 15.75 -10.13
C ARG A 48 12.03 15.26 -8.70
N GLU A 49 12.38 16.13 -7.76
CA GLU A 49 12.40 15.79 -6.33
C GLU A 49 10.99 15.48 -5.82
N ALA A 50 9.98 16.25 -6.22
CA ALA A 50 8.58 15.97 -5.87
C ALA A 50 8.13 14.60 -6.40
N ILE A 51 8.39 14.31 -7.68
CA ILE A 51 8.06 13.02 -8.31
C ILE A 51 8.76 11.87 -7.58
N ARG A 52 10.05 12.01 -7.25
CA ARG A 52 10.78 11.00 -6.49
C ARG A 52 10.17 10.71 -5.12
N ILE A 53 9.79 11.76 -4.39
CA ILE A 53 9.13 11.58 -3.08
C ILE A 53 7.78 10.87 -3.26
N MET A 54 6.99 11.26 -4.26
CA MET A 54 5.70 10.65 -4.53
C MET A 54 5.82 9.20 -5.03
N ASP A 55 6.89 8.87 -5.74
CA ASP A 55 7.24 7.51 -6.15
C ASP A 55 7.60 6.63 -4.94
N MET A 56 8.45 7.15 -4.05
CA MET A 56 8.81 6.48 -2.79
C MET A 56 7.61 6.23 -1.86
N THR A 57 6.58 7.07 -1.93
CA THR A 57 5.36 6.93 -1.13
C THR A 57 4.25 6.14 -1.84
N GLY A 58 4.50 5.59 -3.03
CA GLY A 58 3.53 4.78 -3.78
C GLY A 58 2.37 5.57 -4.38
N VAL A 59 2.49 6.90 -4.49
CA VAL A 59 1.49 7.78 -5.16
C VAL A 59 1.73 7.81 -6.66
N ILE A 60 2.99 7.71 -7.08
CA ILE A 60 3.43 7.70 -8.47
C ILE A 60 4.26 6.44 -8.71
N SER A 61 4.22 5.92 -9.93
CA SER A 61 5.13 4.89 -10.43
C SER A 61 5.93 5.46 -11.60
N SER A 62 7.25 5.51 -11.45
CA SER A 62 8.18 6.00 -12.48
C SER A 62 8.64 4.86 -13.36
N GLN A 63 8.22 4.85 -14.62
CA GLN A 63 8.58 3.82 -15.60
C GLN A 63 9.66 4.35 -16.56
N GLN A 64 10.82 3.72 -16.55
CA GLN A 64 11.94 4.13 -17.40
C GLN A 64 11.55 4.14 -18.88
N GLY A 65 11.74 5.28 -19.55
CA GLY A 65 11.39 5.47 -20.95
C GLY A 65 9.92 5.66 -21.26
N SER A 66 9.02 5.37 -20.31
CA SER A 66 7.56 5.51 -20.48
C SER A 66 7.00 6.77 -19.81
N GLY A 67 7.52 7.16 -18.65
CA GLY A 67 7.11 8.35 -17.89
C GLY A 67 6.59 8.02 -16.51
N ASN A 68 5.91 8.99 -15.90
CA ASN A 68 5.39 8.87 -14.54
C ASN A 68 3.86 8.68 -14.58
N TYR A 69 3.35 7.76 -13.78
CA TYR A 69 1.92 7.40 -13.73
C TYR A 69 1.41 7.51 -12.30
N ILE A 70 0.17 7.95 -12.13
CA ILE A 70 -0.50 7.85 -10.82
C ILE A 70 -0.74 6.38 -10.50
N THR A 71 -0.40 5.97 -9.28
CA THR A 71 -0.62 4.61 -8.78
C THR A 71 -1.26 4.65 -7.39
N CYS A 72 -1.64 3.49 -6.87
CA CYS A 72 -2.14 3.30 -5.50
C CYS A 72 -1.33 2.22 -4.77
N GLU A 73 -0.05 2.10 -5.07
CA GLU A 73 0.83 1.08 -4.49
C GLU A 73 1.35 1.50 -3.11
N PHE A 74 0.45 1.85 -2.20
CA PHE A 74 0.81 2.31 -0.85
C PHE A 74 1.30 1.19 0.07
N GLN A 75 0.93 -0.06 -0.20
CA GLN A 75 1.21 -1.21 0.65
C GLN A 75 2.68 -1.32 1.03
N LYS A 76 3.57 -1.24 0.04
CA LYS A 76 5.00 -1.37 0.27
C LYS A 76 5.54 -0.26 1.18
N SER A 77 5.20 0.99 0.91
CA SER A 77 5.67 2.13 1.70
C SER A 77 5.06 2.14 3.11
N LEU A 78 3.83 1.65 3.26
CA LEU A 78 3.18 1.46 4.56
C LEU A 78 3.91 0.40 5.38
N ALA A 79 4.17 -0.78 4.80
CA ALA A 79 4.89 -1.86 5.46
C ALA A 79 6.31 -1.46 5.90
N GLU A 80 7.07 -0.79 5.02
CA GLU A 80 8.41 -0.28 5.35
C GLU A 80 8.37 0.74 6.48
N THR A 81 7.40 1.66 6.45
CA THR A 81 7.22 2.67 7.49
C THR A 81 6.83 2.04 8.84
N MET A 82 5.89 1.10 8.84
CA MET A 82 5.47 0.39 10.05
C MET A 82 6.60 -0.45 10.64
N THR A 83 7.36 -1.16 9.80
CA THR A 83 8.54 -1.93 10.25
C THR A 83 9.56 -1.04 10.95
N MET A 84 9.86 0.14 10.37
CA MET A 84 10.74 1.13 10.99
C MET A 84 10.19 1.63 12.34
N MET A 85 8.91 1.98 12.38
CA MET A 85 8.22 2.44 13.60
C MET A 85 8.27 1.37 14.68
N PHE A 86 7.97 0.10 14.36
CA PHE A 86 8.04 -1.01 15.30
C PHE A 86 9.44 -1.19 15.88
N ALA A 87 10.47 -1.07 15.05
CA ALA A 87 11.85 -1.17 15.49
C ALA A 87 12.29 0.00 16.39
N MET A 88 11.92 1.24 16.03
CA MET A 88 12.32 2.45 16.78
C MET A 88 11.57 2.59 18.10
N ASP A 89 10.29 2.27 18.13
CA ASP A 89 9.45 2.36 19.33
C ASP A 89 9.50 1.10 20.20
N GLN A 90 10.33 0.11 19.81
CA GLN A 90 10.48 -1.17 20.50
C GLN A 90 9.11 -1.86 20.71
N ILE A 91 8.24 -1.76 19.71
CA ILE A 91 6.91 -2.40 19.72
C ILE A 91 7.10 -3.92 19.82
N ASP A 92 6.50 -4.54 20.83
CA ASP A 92 6.57 -5.97 21.00
C ASP A 92 5.56 -6.72 20.10
N TYR A 93 5.84 -7.98 19.84
CA TYR A 93 4.99 -8.83 19.02
C TYR A 93 3.55 -8.94 19.57
N ARG A 94 3.36 -8.81 20.87
CA ARG A 94 2.06 -8.87 21.52
C ARG A 94 1.16 -7.69 21.09
N GLN A 95 1.73 -6.50 21.02
CA GLN A 95 1.01 -5.29 20.58
C GLN A 95 0.59 -5.41 19.09
N ILE A 96 1.51 -5.90 18.26
CA ILE A 96 1.20 -6.18 16.83
C ILE A 96 0.09 -7.22 16.73
N SER A 97 0.17 -8.33 17.47
CA SER A 97 -0.85 -9.38 17.48
C SER A 97 -2.23 -8.89 17.92
N GLN A 98 -2.29 -7.96 18.88
CA GLN A 98 -3.56 -7.38 19.33
C GLN A 98 -4.24 -6.58 18.21
N ILE A 99 -3.49 -5.77 17.46
CA ILE A 99 -4.02 -5.03 16.31
C ILE A 99 -4.41 -5.99 15.18
N ARG A 100 -3.56 -6.96 14.86
CA ARG A 100 -3.88 -7.98 13.86
C ARG A 100 -5.18 -8.69 14.19
N GLN A 101 -5.33 -9.16 15.43
CA GLN A 101 -6.56 -9.85 15.87
C GLN A 101 -7.82 -9.00 15.66
N ALA A 102 -7.76 -7.72 15.99
CA ALA A 102 -8.90 -6.81 15.79
C ALA A 102 -9.25 -6.66 14.30
N LEU A 103 -8.22 -6.48 13.44
CA LEU A 103 -8.40 -6.36 12.00
C LEU A 103 -8.85 -7.67 11.35
N GLU A 104 -8.35 -8.82 11.81
CA GLU A 104 -8.76 -10.14 11.32
C GLU A 104 -10.21 -10.46 11.69
N CYS A 105 -10.65 -10.10 12.90
CA CYS A 105 -12.06 -10.22 13.28
C CYS A 105 -12.98 -9.34 12.39
N LEU A 106 -12.52 -8.12 12.07
CA LEU A 106 -13.25 -7.25 11.15
C LEU A 106 -13.26 -7.84 9.73
N ALA A 107 -12.10 -8.32 9.24
CA ALA A 107 -11.98 -8.96 7.93
C ALA A 107 -12.92 -10.16 7.81
N PHE A 108 -12.97 -11.00 8.83
CA PHE A 108 -13.87 -12.16 8.88
C PHE A 108 -15.35 -11.74 8.79
N SER A 109 -15.73 -10.75 9.59
CA SER A 109 -17.13 -10.24 9.59
C SER A 109 -17.53 -9.69 8.22
N LEU A 110 -16.64 -8.95 7.57
CA LEU A 110 -16.89 -8.42 6.23
C LEU A 110 -16.86 -9.51 5.14
N ALA A 111 -15.99 -10.51 5.28
CA ALA A 111 -15.90 -11.62 4.32
C ALA A 111 -17.17 -12.47 4.29
N ILE A 112 -17.93 -12.57 5.38
CA ILE A 112 -19.25 -13.27 5.39
C ILE A 112 -20.18 -12.68 4.33
N GLU A 113 -20.11 -11.39 4.09
CA GLU A 113 -20.99 -10.70 3.13
C GLU A 113 -20.36 -10.57 1.73
N ASN A 114 -19.03 -10.54 1.63
CA ASN A 114 -18.32 -10.15 0.42
C ASN A 114 -17.54 -11.27 -0.28
N ALA A 115 -17.27 -12.40 0.43
CA ALA A 115 -16.44 -13.46 -0.12
C ALA A 115 -17.08 -14.10 -1.36
N THR A 116 -16.28 -14.33 -2.37
CA THR A 116 -16.66 -15.12 -3.55
C THR A 116 -16.54 -16.62 -3.24
N ASP A 117 -17.30 -17.45 -3.96
CA ASP A 117 -17.21 -18.91 -3.82
C ASP A 117 -15.78 -19.43 -4.02
N GLY A 118 -15.04 -18.85 -4.98
CA GLY A 118 -13.64 -19.21 -5.23
C GLY A 118 -12.72 -18.91 -4.04
N GLN A 119 -12.93 -17.79 -3.35
CA GLN A 119 -12.16 -17.44 -2.14
C GLN A 119 -12.50 -18.38 -0.99
N ILE A 120 -13.77 -18.75 -0.85
CA ILE A 120 -14.21 -19.74 0.17
C ILE A 120 -13.55 -21.08 -0.08
N GLU A 121 -13.59 -21.59 -1.33
CA GLU A 121 -12.93 -22.85 -1.71
C GLU A 121 -11.43 -22.81 -1.46
N GLU A 122 -10.78 -21.69 -1.74
CA GLU A 122 -9.34 -21.51 -1.50
C GLU A 122 -9.00 -21.56 -0.01
N MET A 123 -9.77 -20.90 0.85
CA MET A 123 -9.62 -20.94 2.30
C MET A 123 -9.88 -22.35 2.85
N GLU A 124 -10.94 -23.02 2.40
CA GLU A 124 -11.22 -24.42 2.80
C GLU A 124 -10.08 -25.36 2.42
N LYS A 125 -9.51 -25.19 1.23
CA LYS A 125 -8.37 -25.99 0.78
C LYS A 125 -7.15 -25.77 1.66
N ALA A 126 -6.85 -24.51 1.99
CA ALA A 126 -5.73 -24.16 2.86
C ALA A 126 -5.90 -24.79 4.26
N VAL A 127 -7.10 -24.71 4.86
CA VAL A 127 -7.38 -25.33 6.16
C VAL A 127 -7.22 -26.86 6.10
N LYS A 128 -7.78 -27.52 5.07
CA LYS A 128 -7.64 -28.98 4.90
C LYS A 128 -6.18 -29.42 4.71
N GLU A 129 -5.35 -28.58 4.09
CA GLU A 129 -3.92 -28.86 3.95
C GLU A 129 -3.16 -28.62 5.26
N LEU A 130 -3.50 -27.59 6.02
CA LEU A 130 -2.94 -27.33 7.37
C LEU A 130 -3.18 -28.52 8.29
N ASP A 131 -4.40 -29.03 8.35
CA ASP A 131 -4.78 -30.17 9.20
C ASP A 131 -3.98 -31.45 8.88
N ARG A 132 -3.48 -31.61 7.68
CA ARG A 132 -2.75 -32.80 7.22
C ARG A 132 -1.23 -32.66 7.25
N SER A 133 -0.75 -31.44 7.32
CA SER A 133 0.68 -31.15 7.22
C SER A 133 1.35 -31.21 8.57
N GLN A 134 2.56 -31.81 8.60
CA GLN A 134 3.48 -31.79 9.76
C GLN A 134 4.74 -30.97 9.46
N ASP A 135 4.75 -30.25 8.35
CA ASP A 135 5.87 -29.42 7.90
C ASP A 135 5.64 -27.97 8.33
N ASP A 136 6.42 -27.47 9.28
CA ASP A 136 6.29 -26.14 9.85
C ASP A 136 6.46 -25.01 8.80
N VAL A 137 7.35 -25.20 7.82
CA VAL A 137 7.56 -24.21 6.75
C VAL A 137 6.35 -24.14 5.85
N LYS A 138 5.80 -25.30 5.47
CA LYS A 138 4.57 -25.40 4.70
C LYS A 138 3.39 -24.82 5.47
N ASN A 139 3.28 -25.11 6.76
CA ASN A 139 2.21 -24.62 7.62
C ASN A 139 2.23 -23.09 7.71
N ALA A 140 3.40 -22.48 7.91
CA ALA A 140 3.55 -21.03 7.92
C ALA A 140 3.12 -20.38 6.58
N ALA A 141 3.44 -21.01 5.46
CA ALA A 141 3.03 -20.51 4.14
C ALA A 141 1.52 -20.63 3.91
N LEU A 142 0.90 -21.73 4.36
CA LEU A 142 -0.55 -21.94 4.26
C LEU A 142 -1.32 -21.00 5.18
N ASP A 143 -0.83 -20.80 6.39
CA ASP A 143 -1.39 -19.85 7.36
C ASP A 143 -1.36 -18.41 6.80
N LYS A 144 -0.21 -17.97 6.31
CA LYS A 144 -0.07 -16.67 5.65
C LYS A 144 -1.05 -16.53 4.46
N LYS A 145 -1.19 -17.58 3.64
CA LYS A 145 -2.10 -17.60 2.52
C LYS A 145 -3.56 -17.49 2.97
N LEU A 146 -3.96 -18.20 4.01
CA LEU A 146 -5.31 -18.17 4.58
C LEU A 146 -5.67 -16.76 5.04
N HIS A 147 -4.81 -16.14 5.85
CA HIS A 147 -5.02 -14.77 6.34
C HIS A 147 -5.06 -13.74 5.20
N TYR A 148 -4.22 -13.90 4.18
CA TYR A 148 -4.22 -13.05 3.00
C TYR A 148 -5.54 -13.18 2.20
N THR A 149 -5.99 -14.41 1.93
CA THR A 149 -7.26 -14.64 1.22
C THR A 149 -8.45 -14.10 2.02
N LEU A 150 -8.44 -14.25 3.35
CA LEU A 150 -9.47 -13.68 4.23
C LEU A 150 -9.50 -12.16 4.16
N SER A 151 -8.34 -11.51 4.20
CA SER A 151 -8.25 -10.05 4.11
C SER A 151 -8.77 -9.53 2.77
N GLN A 152 -8.46 -10.21 1.67
CA GLN A 152 -9.00 -9.90 0.34
C GLN A 152 -10.51 -10.11 0.28
N ALA A 153 -11.01 -11.22 0.86
CA ALA A 153 -12.43 -11.54 0.88
C ALA A 153 -13.26 -10.53 1.68
N SER A 154 -12.63 -9.77 2.58
CA SER A 154 -13.30 -8.66 3.30
C SER A 154 -13.82 -7.57 2.36
N GLY A 155 -13.26 -7.42 1.15
CA GLY A 155 -13.56 -6.32 0.23
C GLY A 155 -13.12 -4.94 0.72
N ASN A 156 -12.43 -4.85 1.87
CA ASN A 156 -11.94 -3.61 2.43
C ASN A 156 -10.43 -3.47 2.22
N ILE A 157 -10.04 -2.64 1.26
CA ILE A 157 -8.64 -2.44 0.87
C ILE A 157 -7.77 -1.96 2.05
N LEU A 158 -8.30 -1.14 2.96
CA LEU A 158 -7.53 -0.67 4.11
C LEU A 158 -7.25 -1.80 5.10
N VAL A 159 -8.22 -2.67 5.35
CA VAL A 159 -8.03 -3.86 6.21
C VAL A 159 -6.94 -4.76 5.60
N GLN A 160 -6.99 -4.97 4.29
CA GLN A 160 -5.98 -5.76 3.59
C GLN A 160 -4.59 -5.14 3.72
N ASP A 161 -4.44 -3.84 3.43
CA ASP A 161 -3.15 -3.14 3.45
C ASP A 161 -2.53 -3.13 4.86
N PHE A 162 -3.33 -2.88 5.89
CA PHE A 162 -2.85 -2.88 7.27
C PHE A 162 -2.48 -4.28 7.76
N LEU A 163 -3.25 -5.31 7.43
CA LEU A 163 -2.92 -6.69 7.80
C LEU A 163 -1.62 -7.15 7.12
N GLU A 164 -1.43 -6.81 5.86
CA GLU A 164 -0.19 -7.11 5.14
C GLU A 164 1.02 -6.37 5.74
N ALA A 165 0.86 -5.12 6.13
CA ALA A 165 1.92 -4.34 6.77
C ALA A 165 2.29 -4.84 8.18
N CYS A 166 1.40 -5.58 8.86
CA CYS A 166 1.63 -6.22 10.16
C CYS A 166 2.14 -7.68 10.04
N SER A 167 2.35 -8.21 8.83
CA SER A 167 2.72 -9.61 8.56
C SER A 167 4.19 -9.78 8.26
#